data_91160f6a64a0fed15c37a140504f45a4
#
_entry.id   91160f6a64a0fed15c37a140504f45a4
#
_cell.length_a   1.000
_cell.length_b   1.000
_cell.length_c   1.000
_cell.angle_alpha   90.00
_cell.angle_beta   90.00
_cell.angle_gamma   90.00
#
_symmetry.space_group_name_H-M   'P 1'
#
loop_
_entity.id
_entity.type
_entity.pdbx_description
1 polymer ?
#
loop_
_entity_poly.entity_id
_entity_poly.type
_entity_poly.pdbx_seq_one_letter_code
_entity_poly.pdbx_strand_id
1 'polypeptide(L)'
;MSKDLFMLMREQEIQTSNFLPNKKEIQFGAKKFITELLDKGNVNKFELLAQAKRLQEALDVVNTELIKVIPQENFEEFGLKGTFRDGGNTINFKECEIWSDITKELKEREELLKLALKSDKEIYDEAGVIVPKVSTTPRKSSLAISF
;
A
#
# COMPACT_ATOMS: atom_id res chain seq x y z
N MET A 1 2.97 -20.43 26.03
CA MET A 1 3.79 -20.08 24.88
C MET A 1 2.89 -19.98 23.66
N SER A 2 2.77 -18.81 23.08
CA SER A 2 2.06 -18.69 21.80
C SER A 2 2.93 -19.37 20.73
N LYS A 3 2.39 -20.34 20.03
CA LYS A 3 3.01 -20.81 18.81
C LYS A 3 3.13 -19.62 17.84
N ASP A 4 4.26 -19.54 17.17
CA ASP A 4 4.47 -18.53 16.15
C ASP A 4 3.33 -18.56 15.13
N LEU A 5 2.77 -17.41 14.81
CA LEU A 5 1.66 -17.25 13.86
C LEU A 5 1.97 -17.95 12.52
N PHE A 6 3.22 -17.88 12.08
CA PHE A 6 3.70 -18.56 10.88
C PHE A 6 3.56 -20.08 10.96
N MET A 7 3.93 -20.68 12.09
CA MET A 7 3.80 -22.13 12.28
C MET A 7 2.33 -22.58 12.29
N LEU A 8 1.46 -21.79 12.91
CA LEU A 8 0.02 -22.07 12.95
C LEU A 8 -0.61 -21.98 11.56
N MET A 9 -0.26 -20.97 10.76
CA MET A 9 -0.73 -20.84 9.38
C MET A 9 -0.22 -21.99 8.50
N ARG A 10 1.04 -22.38 8.64
CA ARG A 10 1.64 -23.49 7.91
C ARG A 10 1.02 -24.84 8.28
N GLU A 11 0.74 -25.08 9.55
CA GLU A 11 0.05 -26.30 10.00
C GLU A 11 -1.35 -26.40 9.37
N GLN A 12 -2.05 -25.28 9.20
CA GLN A 12 -3.37 -25.25 8.59
C GLN A 12 -3.31 -25.46 7.06
N GLU A 13 -2.30 -24.95 6.37
CA GLU A 13 -2.10 -25.17 4.94
C GLU A 13 -1.75 -26.63 4.59
N ILE A 14 -0.93 -27.26 5.40
CA ILE A 14 -0.54 -28.68 5.21
C ILE A 14 -1.76 -29.63 5.37
N GLN A 15 -2.73 -29.25 6.20
CA GLN A 15 -3.92 -30.06 6.41
C GLN A 15 -4.96 -29.95 5.28
N THR A 16 -4.85 -28.96 4.41
CA THR A 16 -5.97 -28.61 3.53
C THR A 16 -5.83 -28.97 2.07
N SER A 17 -4.67 -29.28 1.50
CA SER A 17 -4.70 -29.70 0.09
C SER A 17 -3.41 -30.19 -0.54
N ASN A 18 -3.56 -31.17 -1.44
CA ASN A 18 -2.68 -31.48 -2.56
C ASN A 18 -2.79 -30.42 -3.70
N PHE A 19 -3.56 -29.36 -3.52
CA PHE A 19 -3.77 -28.29 -4.48
C PHE A 19 -3.31 -26.96 -3.90
N LEU A 20 -2.62 -26.17 -4.73
CA LEU A 20 -2.30 -24.78 -4.39
C LEU A 20 -3.61 -23.97 -4.35
N PRO A 21 -3.96 -23.37 -3.20
CA PRO A 21 -5.19 -22.63 -3.07
C PRO A 21 -5.17 -21.36 -3.94
N ASN A 22 -6.31 -21.02 -4.52
CA ASN A 22 -6.44 -19.76 -5.25
C ASN A 22 -6.51 -18.55 -4.27
N LYS A 23 -6.38 -17.33 -4.81
CA LYS A 23 -6.36 -16.10 -4.02
C LYS A 23 -7.57 -15.95 -3.07
N LYS A 24 -8.77 -16.37 -3.53
CA LYS A 24 -9.99 -16.23 -2.70
C LYS A 24 -9.98 -17.23 -1.55
N GLU A 25 -9.50 -18.43 -1.79
CA GLU A 25 -9.36 -19.48 -0.76
C GLU A 25 -8.34 -19.07 0.30
N ILE A 26 -7.19 -18.51 -0.10
CA ILE A 26 -6.18 -17.97 0.81
C ILE A 26 -6.78 -16.85 1.67
N GLN A 27 -7.48 -15.90 1.05
CA GLN A 27 -8.10 -14.79 1.77
C GLN A 27 -9.19 -15.27 2.74
N PHE A 28 -10.00 -16.21 2.33
CA PHE A 28 -11.05 -16.79 3.17
C PHE A 28 -10.45 -17.57 4.34
N GLY A 29 -9.46 -18.43 4.09
CA GLY A 29 -8.77 -19.20 5.11
C GLY A 29 -8.10 -18.30 6.15
N ALA A 30 -7.37 -17.28 5.70
CA ALA A 30 -6.71 -16.32 6.60
C ALA A 30 -7.73 -15.54 7.46
N LYS A 31 -8.84 -15.09 6.86
CA LYS A 31 -9.91 -14.41 7.59
C LYS A 31 -10.56 -15.31 8.64
N LYS A 32 -10.89 -16.54 8.27
CA LYS A 32 -11.46 -17.54 9.19
C LYS A 32 -10.52 -17.83 10.34
N PHE A 33 -9.24 -18.07 10.05
CA PHE A 33 -8.20 -18.32 11.03
C PHE A 33 -8.10 -17.21 12.07
N ILE A 34 -7.99 -15.95 11.64
CA ILE A 34 -7.86 -14.83 12.59
C ILE A 34 -9.14 -14.61 13.40
N THR A 35 -10.31 -14.82 12.82
CA THR A 35 -11.59 -14.72 13.51
C THR A 35 -11.67 -15.76 14.62
N GLU A 36 -11.39 -17.03 14.34
CA GLU A 36 -11.39 -18.11 15.31
C GLU A 36 -10.36 -17.89 16.44
N LEU A 37 -9.19 -17.31 16.09
CA LEU A 37 -8.15 -17.00 17.07
C LEU A 37 -8.58 -15.90 18.04
N LEU A 38 -9.26 -14.87 17.52
CA LEU A 38 -9.76 -13.75 18.33
C LEU A 38 -10.96 -14.17 19.20
N ASP A 39 -11.83 -15.06 18.72
CA ASP A 39 -13.00 -15.56 19.46
C ASP A 39 -12.60 -16.43 20.66
N LYS A 40 -11.45 -17.09 20.62
CA LYS A 40 -10.90 -17.84 21.76
C LYS A 40 -10.48 -16.96 22.95
N GLY A 41 -10.45 -15.63 22.80
CA GLY A 41 -10.38 -14.66 23.88
C GLY A 41 -9.02 -14.50 24.61
N ASN A 42 -8.06 -15.40 24.40
CA ASN A 42 -6.76 -15.43 25.11
C ASN A 42 -5.60 -14.91 24.29
N VAL A 43 -5.83 -14.00 23.33
CA VAL A 43 -4.82 -13.57 22.40
C VAL A 43 -4.60 -12.06 22.48
N ASN A 44 -3.36 -11.66 22.61
CA ASN A 44 -2.99 -10.25 22.54
C ASN A 44 -3.00 -9.77 21.07
N LYS A 45 -3.97 -8.92 20.76
CA LYS A 45 -4.17 -8.38 19.39
C LYS A 45 -2.95 -7.61 18.87
N PHE A 46 -2.26 -6.90 19.75
CA PHE A 46 -1.05 -6.13 19.37
C PHE A 46 0.14 -7.05 19.07
N GLU A 47 0.27 -8.13 19.85
CA GLU A 47 1.29 -9.15 19.60
C GLU A 47 1.07 -9.84 18.24
N LEU A 48 -0.18 -10.25 17.96
CA LEU A 48 -0.54 -10.83 16.67
C LEU A 48 -0.25 -9.88 15.49
N LEU A 49 -0.61 -8.61 15.65
CA LEU A 49 -0.36 -7.61 14.62
C LEU A 49 1.14 -7.41 14.41
N ALA A 50 1.92 -7.36 15.48
CA ALA A 50 3.37 -7.22 15.41
C ALA A 50 4.05 -8.43 14.71
N GLN A 51 3.57 -9.65 15.00
CA GLN A 51 4.04 -10.86 14.32
C GLN A 51 3.68 -10.85 12.83
N ALA A 52 2.44 -10.50 12.50
CA ALA A 52 1.98 -10.42 11.11
C ALA A 52 2.78 -9.39 10.30
N LYS A 53 3.10 -8.23 10.88
CA LYS A 53 3.92 -7.20 10.22
C LYS A 53 5.35 -7.67 9.97
N ARG A 54 5.98 -8.33 10.92
CA ARG A 54 7.33 -8.89 10.75
C ARG A 54 7.36 -9.99 9.69
N LEU A 55 6.34 -10.82 9.67
CA LEU A 55 6.19 -11.87 8.65
C LEU A 55 6.01 -11.27 7.26
N GLN A 56 5.18 -10.25 7.13
CA GLN A 56 5.00 -9.52 5.88
C GLN A 56 6.32 -8.96 5.36
N GLU A 57 7.11 -8.31 6.20
CA GLU A 57 8.43 -7.76 5.84
C GLU A 57 9.37 -8.87 5.35
N ALA A 58 9.42 -9.99 6.06
CA ALA A 58 10.24 -11.13 5.64
C ALA A 58 9.80 -11.69 4.27
N LEU A 59 8.50 -11.83 4.05
CA LEU A 59 7.95 -12.30 2.77
C LEU A 59 8.20 -11.32 1.63
N ASP A 60 8.11 -10.02 1.88
CA ASP A 60 8.39 -8.98 0.88
C ASP A 60 9.85 -9.04 0.41
N VAL A 61 10.80 -9.28 1.33
CA VAL A 61 12.21 -9.49 0.99
C VAL A 61 12.38 -10.77 0.16
N VAL A 62 11.80 -11.89 0.60
CA VAL A 62 11.85 -13.16 -0.13
C VAL A 62 11.30 -13.02 -1.54
N ASN A 63 10.14 -12.41 -1.70
CA ASN A 63 9.52 -12.16 -2.99
C ASN A 63 10.42 -11.30 -3.90
N THR A 64 11.01 -10.25 -3.34
CA THR A 64 11.92 -9.35 -4.08
C THR A 64 13.15 -10.11 -4.60
N GLU A 65 13.75 -10.95 -3.77
CA GLU A 65 14.93 -11.72 -4.18
C GLU A 65 14.57 -12.82 -5.19
N LEU A 66 13.44 -13.51 -5.01
CA LEU A 66 12.98 -14.51 -5.97
C LEU A 66 12.68 -13.90 -7.35
N ILE A 67 12.04 -12.74 -7.42
CA ILE A 67 11.73 -12.05 -8.68
C ILE A 67 13.01 -11.72 -9.46
N LYS A 68 14.13 -11.44 -8.79
CA LYS A 68 15.41 -11.15 -9.46
C LYS A 68 16.00 -12.36 -10.19
N VAL A 69 15.71 -13.58 -9.72
CA VAL A 69 16.28 -14.82 -10.27
C VAL A 69 15.32 -15.54 -11.23
N ILE A 70 14.05 -15.14 -11.26
CA ILE A 70 13.08 -15.69 -12.22
C ILE A 70 13.37 -15.11 -13.61
N PRO A 71 13.34 -15.93 -14.69
CA PRO A 71 13.51 -15.45 -16.05
C PRO A 71 12.49 -14.34 -16.39
N GLN A 72 12.96 -13.29 -17.04
CA GLN A 72 12.11 -12.16 -17.44
C GLN A 72 11.34 -12.49 -18.73
N GLU A 73 10.42 -13.43 -18.63
CA GLU A 73 9.56 -13.90 -19.71
C GLU A 73 8.15 -14.16 -19.20
N ASN A 74 7.21 -14.36 -20.12
CA ASN A 74 5.86 -14.75 -19.72
C ASN A 74 5.86 -16.19 -19.23
N PHE A 75 5.24 -16.44 -18.09
CA PHE A 75 5.09 -17.79 -17.55
C PHE A 75 3.70 -18.01 -16.92
N GLU A 76 3.30 -19.26 -16.85
CA GLU A 76 2.09 -19.69 -16.13
C GLU A 76 2.40 -21.03 -15.47
N GLU A 77 2.81 -20.99 -14.22
CA GLU A 77 3.22 -22.17 -13.46
C GLU A 77 2.73 -22.11 -12.02
N PHE A 78 2.39 -23.25 -11.46
CA PHE A 78 1.93 -23.38 -10.08
C PHE A 78 0.79 -22.42 -9.70
N GLY A 79 -0.12 -22.12 -10.64
CA GLY A 79 -1.21 -21.17 -10.44
C GLY A 79 -0.80 -19.70 -10.43
N LEU A 80 0.47 -19.40 -10.74
CA LEU A 80 0.99 -18.05 -10.92
C LEU A 80 1.05 -17.74 -12.41
N LYS A 81 0.66 -16.51 -12.75
CA LYS A 81 0.80 -15.96 -14.10
C LYS A 81 1.71 -14.73 -14.05
N GLY A 82 2.87 -14.86 -14.66
CA GLY A 82 3.81 -13.76 -14.88
C GLY A 82 3.63 -13.20 -16.29
N THR A 83 3.56 -11.88 -16.40
CA THR A 83 3.56 -11.18 -17.68
C THR A 83 4.73 -10.22 -17.69
N PHE A 84 5.69 -10.51 -18.54
CA PHE A 84 6.83 -9.61 -18.74
C PHE A 84 6.36 -8.37 -19.50
N ARG A 85 6.80 -7.22 -19.03
CA ARG A 85 6.58 -5.92 -19.70
C ARG A 85 7.92 -5.22 -19.84
N ASP A 86 8.26 -4.87 -21.06
CA ASP A 86 9.42 -4.01 -21.29
C ASP A 86 9.27 -2.69 -20.52
N GLY A 87 10.34 -2.29 -19.87
CA GLY A 87 10.44 -0.98 -19.26
C GLY A 87 10.45 0.08 -20.35
N GLY A 88 9.36 0.81 -20.50
CA GLY A 88 9.30 1.94 -21.43
C GLY A 88 10.25 3.08 -20.99
N ASN A 89 10.44 4.03 -21.88
CA ASN A 89 11.20 5.25 -21.57
C ASN A 89 10.34 6.20 -20.73
N THR A 90 10.93 6.75 -19.68
CA THR A 90 10.32 7.82 -18.91
C THR A 90 10.58 9.15 -19.60
N ILE A 91 9.55 9.93 -19.86
CA ILE A 91 9.69 11.27 -20.42
C ILE A 91 10.14 12.22 -19.31
N ASN A 92 11.26 12.90 -19.54
CA ASN A 92 11.80 13.88 -18.61
C ASN A 92 11.16 15.27 -18.84
N PHE A 93 9.91 15.41 -18.46
CA PHE A 93 9.18 16.68 -18.63
C PHE A 93 9.91 17.90 -18.03
N LYS A 94 10.73 17.69 -17.01
CA LYS A 94 11.49 18.76 -16.33
C LYS A 94 12.55 19.42 -17.22
N GLU A 95 12.93 18.81 -18.33
CA GLU A 95 13.84 19.40 -19.32
C GLU A 95 13.16 20.50 -20.17
N CYS A 96 11.83 20.57 -20.11
CA CYS A 96 11.06 21.65 -20.73
C CYS A 96 10.89 22.80 -19.74
N GLU A 97 11.49 23.95 -20.02
CA GLU A 97 11.40 25.14 -19.17
C GLU A 97 9.93 25.57 -18.96
N ILE A 98 9.15 25.62 -20.04
CA ILE A 98 7.72 25.99 -19.97
C ILE A 98 6.95 25.05 -19.05
N TRP A 99 7.19 23.74 -19.12
CA TRP A 99 6.55 22.76 -18.24
C TRP A 99 6.95 22.99 -16.77
N SER A 100 8.21 23.31 -16.54
CA SER A 100 8.75 23.58 -15.20
C SER A 100 8.14 24.86 -14.59
N ASP A 101 8.01 25.92 -15.40
CA ASP A 101 7.41 27.18 -14.98
C ASP A 101 5.93 27.03 -14.65
N ILE A 102 5.15 26.38 -15.53
CA ILE A 102 3.73 26.09 -15.27
C ILE A 102 3.56 25.24 -14.01
N THR A 103 4.43 24.25 -13.82
CA THR A 103 4.37 23.40 -12.62
C THR A 103 4.67 24.18 -11.34
N LYS A 104 5.58 25.16 -11.42
CA LYS A 104 5.90 26.05 -10.32
C LYS A 104 4.71 26.97 -9.99
N GLU A 105 4.15 27.63 -10.99
CA GLU A 105 2.95 28.48 -10.83
C GLU A 105 1.76 27.70 -10.23
N LEU A 106 1.55 26.46 -10.68
CA LEU A 106 0.51 25.57 -10.14
C LEU A 106 0.73 25.33 -8.63
N LYS A 107 1.95 25.00 -8.23
CA LYS A 107 2.28 24.79 -6.81
C LYS A 107 2.08 26.03 -5.97
N GLU A 108 2.51 27.18 -6.46
CA GLU A 108 2.31 28.47 -5.79
C GLU A 108 0.80 28.75 -5.60
N ARG A 109 -0.01 28.48 -6.62
CA ARG A 109 -1.46 28.63 -6.51
C ARG A 109 -2.07 27.64 -5.51
N GLU A 110 -1.62 26.38 -5.49
CA GLU A 110 -2.06 25.39 -4.50
C GLU A 110 -1.73 25.83 -3.06
N GLU A 111 -0.55 26.42 -2.82
CA GLU A 111 -0.19 26.95 -1.50
C GLU A 111 -1.07 28.12 -1.09
N LEU A 112 -1.38 29.03 -2.02
CA LEU A 112 -2.32 30.14 -1.76
C LEU A 112 -3.72 29.61 -1.40
N LEU A 113 -4.23 28.60 -2.11
CA LEU A 113 -5.52 27.97 -1.80
C LEU A 113 -5.52 27.29 -0.42
N LYS A 114 -4.45 26.63 -0.05
CA LYS A 114 -4.27 26.04 1.29
C LYS A 114 -4.25 27.12 2.38
N LEU A 115 -3.60 28.23 2.10
CA LEU A 115 -3.54 29.37 3.02
C LEU A 115 -4.93 30.02 3.19
N ALA A 116 -5.66 30.21 2.07
CA ALA A 116 -7.02 30.74 2.09
C ALA A 116 -8.00 29.89 2.92
N LEU A 117 -7.84 28.56 2.87
CA LEU A 117 -8.64 27.63 3.69
C LEU A 117 -8.36 27.77 5.20
N LYS A 118 -7.13 28.07 5.57
CA LYS A 118 -6.72 28.19 6.98
C LYS A 118 -6.96 29.59 7.57
N SER A 119 -7.13 30.59 6.71
CA SER A 119 -7.30 31.98 7.12
C SER A 119 -8.77 32.34 7.31
N ASP A 120 -9.08 33.08 8.37
CA ASP A 120 -10.41 33.70 8.56
C ASP A 120 -10.61 34.97 7.70
N LYS A 121 -9.52 35.52 7.19
CA LYS A 121 -9.52 36.72 6.34
C LYS A 121 -9.42 36.34 4.86
N GLU A 122 -9.84 37.27 4.00
CA GLU A 122 -9.61 37.16 2.57
C GLU A 122 -8.11 37.21 2.26
N ILE A 123 -7.67 36.33 1.39
CA ILE A 123 -6.30 36.25 0.87
C ILE A 123 -6.34 36.75 -0.57
N TYR A 124 -5.38 37.55 -0.93
CA TYR A 124 -5.20 38.09 -2.28
C TYR A 124 -3.93 37.52 -2.88
N ASP A 125 -3.95 37.23 -4.17
CA ASP A 125 -2.75 36.88 -4.94
C ASP A 125 -1.95 38.15 -5.33
N GLU A 126 -0.83 37.95 -6.03
CA GLU A 126 0.07 39.05 -6.45
C GLU A 126 -0.62 40.06 -7.39
N ALA A 127 -1.65 39.64 -8.12
CA ALA A 127 -2.45 40.49 -8.96
C ALA A 127 -3.61 41.20 -8.21
N GLY A 128 -3.70 41.03 -6.91
CA GLY A 128 -4.76 41.59 -6.06
C GLY A 128 -6.11 40.91 -6.23
N VAL A 129 -6.15 39.71 -6.78
CA VAL A 129 -7.39 38.93 -6.95
C VAL A 129 -7.61 38.06 -5.72
N ILE A 130 -8.87 38.02 -5.24
CA ILE A 130 -9.24 37.20 -4.09
C ILE A 130 -9.00 35.71 -4.40
N VAL A 131 -8.27 35.04 -3.52
CA VAL A 131 -8.07 33.60 -3.57
C VAL A 131 -9.29 32.90 -2.96
N PRO A 132 -10.05 32.10 -3.74
CA PRO A 132 -11.27 31.50 -3.25
C PRO A 132 -11.00 30.40 -2.21
N LYS A 133 -11.90 30.26 -1.24
CA LYS A 133 -11.91 29.12 -0.33
C LYS A 133 -12.55 27.92 -1.04
N VAL A 134 -11.73 26.94 -1.43
CA VAL A 134 -12.20 25.72 -2.09
C VAL A 134 -12.75 24.71 -1.07
N SER A 135 -13.65 23.84 -1.50
CA SER A 135 -14.19 22.77 -0.65
C SER A 135 -13.14 21.71 -0.32
N THR A 136 -13.30 21.06 0.82
CA THR A 136 -12.48 19.92 1.23
C THR A 136 -13.32 18.65 1.29
N THR A 137 -12.72 17.53 0.87
CA THR A 137 -13.34 16.22 1.01
C THR A 137 -12.68 15.48 2.17
N PRO A 138 -13.45 15.01 3.17
CA PRO A 138 -12.89 14.26 4.29
C PRO A 138 -12.22 12.97 3.80
N ARG A 139 -11.00 12.72 4.27
CA ARG A 139 -10.32 11.45 4.02
C ARG A 139 -10.68 10.45 5.11
N LYS A 140 -10.75 9.17 4.75
CA LYS A 140 -10.86 8.09 5.74
C LYS A 140 -9.68 8.15 6.70
N SER A 141 -9.99 8.07 7.99
CA SER A 141 -8.94 7.87 9.00
C SER A 141 -8.23 6.54 8.77
N SER A 142 -6.92 6.54 8.91
CA SER A 142 -6.10 5.33 8.81
C SER A 142 -5.12 5.28 9.98
N LEU A 143 -4.84 4.07 10.44
CA LEU A 143 -3.82 3.82 11.45
C LEU A 143 -2.52 3.48 10.74
N ALA A 144 -1.49 4.32 10.89
CA ALA A 144 -0.15 4.03 10.44
C ALA A 144 0.59 3.23 11.52
N ILE A 145 1.19 2.11 11.13
CA ILE A 145 1.92 1.22 12.02
C ILE A 145 3.32 1.03 11.46
N SER A 146 4.33 1.33 12.28
CA SER A 146 5.76 1.13 11.99
C SER A 146 6.42 0.33 13.13
N PHE A 147 7.56 -0.28 12.86
CA PHE A 147 8.42 -0.93 13.85
C PHE A 147 9.89 -0.73 13.52
#